data_8825726a1d0c6852fd227ec7f92b3f6b
#
_entry.id   8825726a1d0c6852fd227ec7f92b3f6b
#
_cell.length_a   1.000
_cell.length_b   1.000
_cell.length_c   1.000
_cell.angle_alpha   90.00
_cell.angle_beta   90.00
_cell.angle_gamma   90.00
#
_symmetry.space_group_name_H-M   'P 1'
#
loop_
_entity.id
_entity.type
_entity.pdbx_description
1 polymer ?
#
loop_
_entity_poly.entity_id
_entity_poly.type
_entity_poly.pdbx_seq_one_letter_code
_entity_poly.pdbx_strand_id
1 'polypeptide(L)'
;MADWTEKYRPSTLSEVRGNDKARDAFAEWARSWDDHREAVVLHGSPGVGKTSAAHALANDMGWETVELNASDQRTADVIERFAGRAARNATLGGSAAGGGAAGGDTASRQLVILDEADNIHGNYDRGGASAITKLVKESGQPIVLIANDYYDMARGLRNATQEIEFRDVSARSIVPVLRDVCRKEGIEFESDALQRIAEGNRGDLRGAINDLQAATQGRDSITVEDVVTGDRDKALGLFPFLDAVLKEESAEEALQSAYAVDETPDDLARWIENNLLDVYEPAEAVRAYDFLANADVWLGRVRATQNYSYWRYATDNAAAGVAAARDGDEGRVDAVRPPAVLVVVRRDRG
;
A
#
# COMPACT_ATOMS: atom_id res chain seq x y z
N MET A 1 16.10 2.18 14.46
CA MET A 1 15.96 0.70 14.35
C MET A 1 15.80 0.41 12.88
N ALA A 2 16.37 -0.67 12.33
CA ALA A 2 16.20 -0.98 10.91
C ALA A 2 14.78 -1.47 10.68
N ASP A 3 14.18 -1.05 9.57
CA ASP A 3 12.85 -1.51 9.13
C ASP A 3 12.94 -3.00 8.75
N TRP A 4 12.11 -3.84 9.37
CA TRP A 4 12.14 -5.29 9.13
C TRP A 4 11.59 -5.66 7.76
N THR A 5 10.70 -4.86 7.19
CA THR A 5 10.19 -5.10 5.84
C THR A 5 11.28 -4.98 4.79
N GLU A 6 12.25 -4.07 5.01
CA GLU A 6 13.43 -3.94 4.16
C GLU A 6 14.53 -4.95 4.51
N LYS A 7 14.81 -5.15 5.81
CA LYS A 7 15.84 -6.08 6.29
C LYS A 7 15.60 -7.52 5.86
N TYR A 8 14.32 -7.93 5.82
CA TYR A 8 13.88 -9.29 5.48
C TYR A 8 13.21 -9.40 4.11
N ARG A 9 13.42 -8.40 3.25
CA ARG A 9 12.96 -8.46 1.88
C ARG A 9 13.57 -9.69 1.19
N PRO A 10 12.75 -10.55 0.53
CA PRO A 10 13.24 -11.72 -0.15
C PRO A 10 14.27 -11.34 -1.24
N SER A 11 15.39 -12.05 -1.28
CA SER A 11 16.46 -11.85 -2.25
C SER A 11 16.31 -12.75 -3.48
N THR A 12 15.57 -13.84 -3.38
CA THR A 12 15.26 -14.77 -4.46
C THR A 12 13.76 -14.96 -4.60
N LEU A 13 13.30 -15.30 -5.79
CA LEU A 13 11.88 -15.54 -6.05
C LEU A 13 11.33 -16.73 -5.23
N SER A 14 12.18 -17.72 -4.90
CA SER A 14 11.83 -18.84 -4.05
C SER A 14 11.59 -18.47 -2.57
N GLU A 15 12.11 -17.35 -2.12
CA GLU A 15 11.88 -16.82 -0.78
C GLU A 15 10.55 -16.04 -0.65
N VAL A 16 9.98 -15.60 -1.77
CA VAL A 16 8.67 -14.94 -1.78
C VAL A 16 7.62 -15.95 -1.34
N ARG A 17 6.93 -15.65 -0.24
CA ARG A 17 5.96 -16.56 0.39
C ARG A 17 4.54 -16.27 -0.08
N GLY A 18 3.78 -17.33 -0.25
CA GLY A 18 2.45 -17.26 -0.87
C GLY A 18 2.52 -17.04 -2.38
N ASN A 19 1.37 -17.01 -3.02
CA ASN A 19 1.25 -16.72 -4.45
C ASN A 19 2.10 -17.62 -5.37
N ASP A 20 2.25 -18.92 -5.03
CA ASP A 20 3.15 -19.84 -5.74
C ASP A 20 2.87 -19.89 -7.24
N LYS A 21 1.59 -19.91 -7.65
CA LYS A 21 1.21 -19.90 -9.08
C LYS A 21 1.61 -18.61 -9.79
N ALA A 22 1.41 -17.46 -9.15
CA ALA A 22 1.80 -16.17 -9.71
C ALA A 22 3.32 -16.07 -9.83
N ARG A 23 4.04 -16.53 -8.80
CA ARG A 23 5.50 -16.60 -8.80
C ARG A 23 6.05 -17.50 -9.92
N ASP A 24 5.47 -18.69 -10.11
CA ASP A 24 5.89 -19.61 -11.17
C ASP A 24 5.60 -19.04 -12.56
N ALA A 25 4.43 -18.41 -12.77
CA ALA A 25 4.09 -17.72 -14.01
C ALA A 25 5.05 -16.54 -14.28
N PHE A 26 5.41 -15.79 -13.23
CA PHE A 26 6.34 -14.69 -13.34
C PHE A 26 7.77 -15.14 -13.68
N ALA A 27 8.22 -16.25 -13.10
CA ALA A 27 9.50 -16.88 -13.45
C ALA A 27 9.51 -17.37 -14.90
N GLU A 28 8.42 -17.96 -15.39
CA GLU A 28 8.30 -18.43 -16.76
C GLU A 28 8.28 -17.27 -17.76
N TRP A 29 7.54 -16.20 -17.46
CA TRP A 29 7.59 -14.96 -18.24
C TRP A 29 9.02 -14.46 -18.42
N ALA A 30 9.81 -14.43 -17.35
CA ALA A 30 11.18 -13.93 -17.43
C ALA A 30 12.12 -14.85 -18.25
N ARG A 31 11.97 -16.18 -18.11
CA ARG A 31 12.78 -17.16 -18.87
C ARG A 31 12.48 -17.11 -20.36
N SER A 32 11.22 -16.92 -20.73
CA SER A 32 10.77 -16.87 -22.13
C SER A 32 10.73 -15.45 -22.72
N TRP A 33 11.22 -14.44 -21.97
CA TRP A 33 11.09 -13.03 -22.38
C TRP A 33 11.70 -12.74 -23.76
N ASP A 34 12.79 -13.38 -24.13
CA ASP A 34 13.42 -13.19 -25.44
C ASP A 34 12.53 -13.63 -26.61
N ASP A 35 11.61 -14.55 -26.38
CA ASP A 35 10.70 -15.10 -27.40
C ASP A 35 9.51 -14.18 -27.67
N HIS A 36 8.93 -13.57 -26.61
CA HIS A 36 7.72 -12.77 -26.74
C HIS A 36 7.94 -11.27 -26.58
N ARG A 37 8.93 -10.83 -25.79
CA ARG A 37 9.26 -9.42 -25.47
C ARG A 37 8.08 -8.58 -24.96
N GLU A 38 7.10 -9.21 -24.35
CA GLU A 38 5.95 -8.56 -23.78
C GLU A 38 6.25 -8.13 -22.34
N ALA A 39 5.78 -6.96 -21.94
CA ALA A 39 5.81 -6.55 -20.56
C ALA A 39 4.78 -7.34 -19.72
N VAL A 40 4.95 -7.34 -18.42
CA VAL A 40 4.02 -7.99 -17.47
C VAL A 40 3.49 -7.00 -16.46
N VAL A 41 2.25 -7.18 -16.03
CA VAL A 41 1.69 -6.47 -14.88
C VAL A 41 1.46 -7.44 -13.73
N LEU A 42 2.01 -7.09 -12.57
CA LEU A 42 1.72 -7.73 -11.28
C LEU A 42 0.69 -6.88 -10.56
N HIS A 43 -0.50 -7.43 -10.31
CA HIS A 43 -1.56 -6.69 -9.63
C HIS A 43 -2.14 -7.46 -8.45
N GLY A 44 -2.82 -6.74 -7.54
CA GLY A 44 -3.47 -7.28 -6.34
C GLY A 44 -3.28 -6.38 -5.13
N SER A 45 -3.82 -6.77 -3.99
CA SER A 45 -3.84 -5.97 -2.76
C SER A 45 -2.45 -5.43 -2.36
N PRO A 46 -2.37 -4.30 -1.65
CA PRO A 46 -1.12 -3.82 -1.07
C PRO A 46 -0.47 -4.87 -0.15
N GLY A 47 0.87 -4.85 -0.03
CA GLY A 47 1.61 -5.69 0.91
C GLY A 47 1.69 -7.19 0.59
N VAL A 48 1.12 -7.68 -0.54
CA VAL A 48 1.17 -9.10 -0.93
C VAL A 48 2.50 -9.54 -1.57
N GLY A 49 3.48 -8.63 -1.70
CA GLY A 49 4.84 -8.94 -2.14
C GLY A 49 5.13 -8.73 -3.63
N LYS A 50 4.32 -7.97 -4.40
CA LYS A 50 4.53 -7.70 -5.83
C LYS A 50 5.89 -7.07 -6.13
N THR A 51 6.22 -5.95 -5.48
CA THR A 51 7.50 -5.24 -5.67
C THR A 51 8.68 -6.09 -5.22
N SER A 52 8.53 -6.80 -4.09
CA SER A 52 9.55 -7.74 -3.61
C SER A 52 9.80 -8.88 -4.60
N ALA A 53 8.75 -9.41 -5.24
CA ALA A 53 8.88 -10.44 -6.27
C ALA A 53 9.61 -9.93 -7.52
N ALA A 54 9.38 -8.67 -7.93
CA ALA A 54 10.07 -8.07 -9.06
C ALA A 54 11.58 -7.94 -8.81
N HIS A 55 11.99 -7.46 -7.63
CA HIS A 55 13.39 -7.38 -7.23
C HIS A 55 14.05 -8.77 -7.10
N ALA A 56 13.34 -9.71 -6.46
CA ALA A 56 13.82 -11.07 -6.29
C ALA A 56 14.03 -11.79 -7.64
N LEU A 57 13.11 -11.60 -8.60
CA LEU A 57 13.26 -12.11 -9.95
C LEU A 57 14.48 -11.51 -10.66
N ALA A 58 14.67 -10.19 -10.56
CA ALA A 58 15.83 -9.52 -11.15
C ALA A 58 17.15 -10.12 -10.62
N ASN A 59 17.23 -10.36 -9.32
CA ASN A 59 18.38 -10.99 -8.69
C ASN A 59 18.60 -12.43 -9.22
N ASP A 60 17.53 -13.24 -9.31
CA ASP A 60 17.63 -14.62 -9.83
C ASP A 60 18.09 -14.66 -11.30
N MET A 61 17.68 -13.66 -12.09
CA MET A 61 18.05 -13.55 -13.50
C MET A 61 19.39 -12.83 -13.73
N GLY A 62 20.00 -12.27 -12.68
CA GLY A 62 21.21 -11.45 -12.79
C GLY A 62 20.97 -10.14 -13.55
N TRP A 63 19.77 -9.59 -13.49
CA TRP A 63 19.39 -8.34 -14.11
C TRP A 63 19.56 -7.16 -13.16
N GLU A 64 20.01 -6.02 -13.67
CA GLU A 64 19.99 -4.77 -12.93
C GLU A 64 18.56 -4.21 -12.89
N THR A 65 18.16 -3.59 -11.77
CA THR A 65 16.83 -2.99 -11.63
C THR A 65 16.86 -1.48 -11.82
N VAL A 66 15.86 -0.96 -12.53
CA VAL A 66 15.55 0.46 -12.61
C VAL A 66 14.12 0.64 -12.18
N GLU A 67 13.91 1.22 -11.00
CA GLU A 67 12.60 1.43 -10.42
C GLU A 67 12.13 2.87 -10.62
N LEU A 68 10.90 3.04 -11.09
CA LEU A 68 10.22 4.29 -11.30
C LEU A 68 8.87 4.24 -10.61
N ASN A 69 8.57 5.24 -9.78
CA ASN A 69 7.20 5.42 -9.31
C ASN A 69 6.42 6.17 -10.39
N ALA A 70 5.41 5.51 -10.95
CA ALA A 70 4.61 6.06 -12.04
C ALA A 70 3.79 7.28 -11.60
N SER A 71 3.52 7.44 -10.30
CA SER A 71 2.85 8.61 -9.74
C SER A 71 3.74 9.85 -9.65
N ASP A 72 5.05 9.67 -9.45
CA ASP A 72 6.01 10.78 -9.29
C ASP A 72 6.54 11.30 -10.64
N GLN A 73 6.54 10.46 -11.66
CA GLN A 73 7.17 10.76 -12.96
C GLN A 73 6.15 10.83 -14.09
N ARG A 74 5.17 11.71 -13.92
CA ARG A 74 4.01 11.86 -14.82
C ARG A 74 4.31 12.54 -16.15
N THR A 75 5.52 13.05 -16.37
CA THR A 75 5.85 13.77 -17.58
C THR A 75 6.44 12.86 -18.65
N ALA A 76 5.91 12.96 -19.87
CA ALA A 76 6.38 12.22 -21.05
C ALA A 76 7.90 12.33 -21.26
N ASP A 77 8.48 13.53 -21.00
CA ASP A 77 9.92 13.79 -21.15
C ASP A 77 10.82 12.99 -20.23
N VAL A 78 10.35 12.66 -19.00
CA VAL A 78 11.14 11.86 -18.04
C VAL A 78 11.10 10.42 -18.48
N ILE A 79 9.94 9.93 -18.88
CA ILE A 79 9.74 8.56 -19.36
C ILE A 79 10.51 8.32 -20.65
N GLU A 80 10.50 9.28 -21.60
CA GLU A 80 11.29 9.17 -22.83
C GLU A 80 12.81 9.18 -22.58
N ARG A 81 13.30 9.96 -21.61
CA ARG A 81 14.72 9.92 -21.21
C ARG A 81 15.13 8.57 -20.64
N PHE A 82 14.26 7.90 -19.90
CA PHE A 82 14.51 6.56 -19.36
C PHE A 82 14.48 5.51 -20.47
N ALA A 83 13.48 5.53 -21.33
CA ALA A 83 13.41 4.67 -22.51
C ALA A 83 14.64 4.85 -23.43
N GLY A 84 15.06 6.08 -23.65
CA GLY A 84 16.25 6.38 -24.44
C GLY A 84 17.58 5.96 -23.82
N ARG A 85 17.69 5.85 -22.50
CA ARG A 85 18.88 5.28 -21.82
C ARG A 85 18.89 3.76 -21.91
N ALA A 86 17.77 3.10 -21.64
CA ALA A 86 17.63 1.65 -21.74
C ALA A 86 17.90 1.16 -23.17
N ALA A 87 17.36 1.85 -24.17
CA ALA A 87 17.61 1.55 -25.58
C ALA A 87 19.08 1.79 -26.01
N ARG A 88 19.74 2.83 -25.48
CA ARG A 88 21.16 3.13 -25.78
C ARG A 88 22.12 2.16 -25.12
N ASN A 89 21.85 1.69 -23.92
CA ASN A 89 22.67 0.67 -23.25
C ASN A 89 22.59 -0.67 -23.99
N ALA A 90 21.44 -1.01 -24.57
CA ALA A 90 21.30 -2.19 -25.44
C ALA A 90 22.08 -2.07 -26.76
N THR A 91 22.23 -0.84 -27.32
CA THR A 91 22.96 -0.61 -28.58
C THR A 91 24.47 -0.51 -28.38
N LEU A 92 24.97 -0.10 -27.22
CA LEU A 92 26.42 -0.06 -26.93
C LEU A 92 27.02 -1.46 -26.72
N GLY A 93 26.22 -2.43 -26.28
CA GLY A 93 26.58 -3.84 -26.18
C GLY A 93 26.56 -4.60 -27.52
N GLY A 94 25.86 -4.06 -28.56
CA GLY A 94 25.64 -4.72 -29.85
C GLY A 94 26.58 -4.29 -30.96
N SER A 95 27.51 -3.32 -30.78
CA SER A 95 28.25 -2.66 -31.85
C SER A 95 29.79 -2.81 -31.78
N ALA A 96 30.31 -3.84 -31.10
CA ALA A 96 31.74 -4.22 -31.22
C ALA A 96 31.90 -5.56 -31.99
N ALA A 97 31.43 -5.59 -33.23
CA ALA A 97 31.82 -6.64 -34.16
C ALA A 97 33.16 -6.30 -34.80
N GLY A 98 34.25 -6.78 -34.24
CA GLY A 98 35.58 -6.65 -34.83
C GLY A 98 36.70 -7.14 -33.93
N GLY A 99 36.95 -8.49 -33.88
CA GLY A 99 38.23 -9.07 -33.47
C GLY A 99 38.30 -9.71 -32.10
N GLY A 100 38.09 -11.01 -32.06
CA GLY A 100 38.79 -12.05 -31.29
C GLY A 100 39.01 -11.86 -29.80
N ALA A 101 38.21 -12.52 -28.97
CA ALA A 101 38.64 -13.39 -27.87
C ALA A 101 37.39 -13.84 -27.07
N ALA A 102 37.36 -15.12 -26.71
CA ALA A 102 36.33 -15.76 -25.90
C ALA A 102 36.22 -15.12 -24.51
N GLY A 103 35.11 -14.47 -24.25
CA GLY A 103 34.71 -13.93 -22.97
C GLY A 103 33.28 -13.39 -23.16
N GLY A 104 32.28 -14.15 -22.66
CA GLY A 104 30.89 -13.79 -22.82
C GLY A 104 30.58 -12.43 -22.19
N ASP A 105 30.47 -11.41 -23.02
CA ASP A 105 29.95 -10.10 -22.66
C ASP A 105 28.41 -10.19 -22.65
N THR A 106 27.85 -10.72 -21.57
CA THR A 106 26.42 -10.57 -21.28
C THR A 106 26.21 -9.12 -20.92
N ALA A 107 25.87 -8.27 -21.93
CA ALA A 107 25.36 -6.94 -21.65
C ALA A 107 24.30 -7.07 -20.55
N SER A 108 24.58 -6.47 -19.39
CA SER A 108 23.73 -6.55 -18.21
C SER A 108 22.31 -6.11 -18.60
N ARG A 109 21.37 -7.04 -18.60
CA ARG A 109 19.95 -6.77 -18.90
C ARG A 109 19.35 -6.00 -17.74
N GLN A 110 18.55 -5.01 -18.04
CA GLN A 110 17.90 -4.19 -17.02
C GLN A 110 16.41 -4.49 -16.94
N LEU A 111 15.91 -4.80 -15.74
CA LEU A 111 14.49 -4.90 -15.45
C LEU A 111 13.98 -3.51 -15.07
N VAL A 112 13.06 -2.99 -15.88
CA VAL A 112 12.37 -1.72 -15.56
C VAL A 112 11.13 -2.05 -14.72
N ILE A 113 11.06 -1.52 -13.50
CA ILE A 113 9.93 -1.66 -12.60
C ILE A 113 9.17 -0.33 -12.58
N LEU A 114 7.90 -0.35 -12.99
CA LEU A 114 7.00 0.80 -12.93
C LEU A 114 5.99 0.55 -11.81
N ASP A 115 6.24 1.10 -10.62
CA ASP A 115 5.35 0.95 -9.47
C ASP A 115 4.19 1.96 -9.52
N GLU A 116 3.06 1.61 -8.89
CA GLU A 116 1.82 2.40 -8.86
C GLU A 116 1.26 2.71 -10.26
N ALA A 117 1.29 1.73 -11.18
CA ALA A 117 0.86 1.91 -12.56
C ALA A 117 -0.65 2.16 -12.73
N ASP A 118 -1.47 1.86 -11.71
CA ASP A 118 -2.89 2.18 -11.59
C ASP A 118 -3.15 3.68 -11.32
N ASN A 119 -2.18 4.42 -10.79
CA ASN A 119 -2.31 5.85 -10.54
C ASN A 119 -2.15 6.72 -11.80
N ILE A 120 -1.89 6.12 -12.96
CA ILE A 120 -1.74 6.83 -14.23
C ILE A 120 -3.12 7.05 -14.86
N HIS A 121 -3.80 8.13 -14.50
CA HIS A 121 -5.13 8.44 -15.01
C HIS A 121 -5.07 9.21 -16.33
N GLY A 122 -5.68 8.64 -17.39
CA GLY A 122 -5.65 9.19 -18.76
C GLY A 122 -6.25 10.59 -18.96
N ASN A 123 -6.96 11.15 -17.97
CA ASN A 123 -7.60 12.46 -18.09
C ASN A 123 -6.74 13.65 -17.59
N TYR A 124 -5.80 13.42 -16.69
CA TYR A 124 -4.91 14.45 -16.13
C TYR A 124 -3.51 14.42 -16.74
N ASP A 125 -3.05 13.26 -17.21
CA ASP A 125 -1.73 13.04 -17.81
C ASP A 125 -1.85 12.65 -19.30
N ARG A 126 -2.37 13.54 -20.15
CA ARG A 126 -2.55 13.26 -21.59
C ARG A 126 -1.28 12.81 -22.33
N GLY A 127 -0.11 12.97 -21.72
CA GLY A 127 1.18 12.51 -22.25
C GLY A 127 1.72 11.26 -21.55
N GLY A 128 1.53 11.10 -20.23
CA GLY A 128 2.16 10.05 -19.41
C GLY A 128 1.72 8.63 -19.75
N ALA A 129 0.42 8.36 -19.76
CA ALA A 129 -0.12 7.03 -20.10
C ALA A 129 0.23 6.61 -21.53
N SER A 130 0.25 7.56 -22.48
CA SER A 130 0.63 7.30 -23.87
C SER A 130 2.13 7.02 -24.00
N ALA A 131 2.98 7.76 -23.29
CA ALA A 131 4.43 7.57 -23.30
C ALA A 131 4.81 6.23 -22.65
N ILE A 132 4.19 5.87 -21.51
CA ILE A 132 4.42 4.56 -20.87
C ILE A 132 3.93 3.44 -21.79
N THR A 133 2.75 3.56 -22.41
CA THR A 133 2.25 2.56 -23.36
C THR A 133 3.22 2.37 -24.54
N LYS A 134 3.80 3.45 -25.04
CA LYS A 134 4.81 3.42 -26.09
C LYS A 134 6.09 2.74 -25.59
N LEU A 135 6.58 3.11 -24.39
CA LEU A 135 7.74 2.49 -23.76
C LEU A 135 7.56 0.98 -23.63
N VAL A 136 6.40 0.54 -23.10
CA VAL A 136 6.07 -0.87 -22.92
C VAL A 136 6.11 -1.64 -24.23
N LYS A 137 5.61 -1.04 -25.33
CA LYS A 137 5.57 -1.70 -26.66
C LYS A 137 6.90 -1.68 -27.40
N GLU A 138 7.73 -0.68 -27.19
CA GLU A 138 8.96 -0.45 -27.96
C GLU A 138 10.24 -0.80 -27.16
N SER A 139 10.10 -1.19 -25.90
CA SER A 139 11.26 -1.49 -25.04
C SER A 139 11.99 -2.74 -25.51
N GLY A 140 13.30 -2.61 -25.63
CA GLY A 140 14.21 -3.75 -25.78
C GLY A 140 14.63 -4.38 -24.45
N GLN A 141 14.05 -3.95 -23.33
CA GLN A 141 14.33 -4.43 -21.97
C GLN A 141 13.04 -4.96 -21.32
N PRO A 142 13.12 -5.95 -20.43
CA PRO A 142 11.96 -6.45 -19.70
C PRO A 142 11.36 -5.35 -18.81
N ILE A 143 10.03 -5.23 -18.84
CA ILE A 143 9.27 -4.25 -18.06
C ILE A 143 8.26 -4.98 -17.19
N VAL A 144 8.23 -4.63 -15.90
CA VAL A 144 7.23 -5.05 -14.93
C VAL A 144 6.45 -3.82 -14.48
N LEU A 145 5.14 -3.85 -14.63
CA LEU A 145 4.23 -2.87 -14.05
C LEU A 145 3.67 -3.44 -12.75
N ILE A 146 3.56 -2.61 -11.72
CA ILE A 146 2.95 -2.98 -10.45
C ILE A 146 1.73 -2.11 -10.23
N ALA A 147 0.60 -2.74 -9.93
CA ALA A 147 -0.67 -2.08 -9.69
C ALA A 147 -1.39 -2.70 -8.48
N ASN A 148 -2.20 -1.92 -7.77
CA ASN A 148 -3.10 -2.46 -6.76
C ASN A 148 -4.41 -2.88 -7.41
N ASP A 149 -4.96 -2.08 -8.32
CA ASP A 149 -6.12 -2.44 -9.12
C ASP A 149 -5.78 -2.48 -10.62
N TYR A 150 -5.96 -3.67 -11.22
CA TYR A 150 -5.73 -3.87 -12.65
C TYR A 150 -6.69 -3.06 -13.52
N TYR A 151 -7.94 -2.89 -13.06
CA TYR A 151 -8.98 -2.22 -13.85
C TYR A 151 -8.86 -0.70 -13.84
N ASP A 152 -8.17 -0.13 -12.85
CA ASP A 152 -7.87 1.29 -12.78
C ASP A 152 -6.73 1.68 -13.75
N MET A 153 -5.95 0.71 -14.22
CA MET A 153 -4.92 0.95 -15.23
C MET A 153 -5.50 1.39 -16.57
N ALA A 154 -4.81 2.27 -17.26
CA ALA A 154 -5.16 2.68 -18.63
C ALA A 154 -5.31 1.46 -19.55
N ARG A 155 -6.43 1.39 -20.31
CA ARG A 155 -6.73 0.27 -21.21
C ARG A 155 -5.61 -0.05 -22.20
N GLY A 156 -4.86 0.97 -22.65
CA GLY A 156 -3.72 0.80 -23.56
C GLY A 156 -2.58 -0.01 -22.92
N LEU A 157 -2.32 0.20 -21.63
CA LEU A 157 -1.32 -0.54 -20.85
C LEU A 157 -1.77 -1.98 -20.62
N ARG A 158 -3.02 -2.18 -20.16
CA ARG A 158 -3.58 -3.52 -19.96
C ARG A 158 -3.49 -4.40 -21.22
N ASN A 159 -3.76 -3.82 -22.39
CA ASN A 159 -3.70 -4.54 -23.67
C ASN A 159 -2.25 -4.79 -24.17
N ALA A 160 -1.25 -4.18 -23.54
CA ALA A 160 0.16 -4.28 -23.93
C ALA A 160 0.98 -5.13 -22.95
N THR A 161 0.35 -5.75 -21.97
CA THR A 161 1.00 -6.50 -20.89
C THR A 161 0.36 -7.85 -20.67
N GLN A 162 1.17 -8.84 -20.25
CA GLN A 162 0.65 -10.07 -19.66
C GLN A 162 0.19 -9.81 -18.23
N GLU A 163 -0.92 -10.40 -17.83
CA GLU A 163 -1.52 -10.23 -16.50
C GLU A 163 -1.09 -11.34 -15.55
N ILE A 164 -0.62 -10.99 -14.35
CA ILE A 164 -0.34 -11.92 -13.25
C ILE A 164 -0.95 -11.37 -11.96
N GLU A 165 -1.95 -12.06 -11.43
CA GLU A 165 -2.63 -11.71 -10.19
C GLU A 165 -1.88 -12.23 -8.96
N PHE A 166 -1.54 -11.33 -8.03
CA PHE A 166 -1.08 -11.63 -6.68
C PHE A 166 -2.24 -11.50 -5.71
N ARG A 167 -2.62 -12.60 -5.10
CA ARG A 167 -3.75 -12.68 -4.16
C ARG A 167 -3.29 -12.42 -2.73
N ASP A 168 -4.25 -12.14 -1.86
CA ASP A 168 -4.03 -12.01 -0.43
C ASP A 168 -3.30 -13.24 0.12
N VAL A 169 -2.25 -12.99 0.90
CA VAL A 169 -1.42 -14.06 1.46
C VAL A 169 -2.15 -14.69 2.65
N SER A 170 -2.40 -15.99 2.59
CA SER A 170 -3.08 -16.67 3.70
C SER A 170 -2.30 -16.58 5.02
N ALA A 171 -2.99 -16.50 6.15
CA ALA A 171 -2.36 -16.53 7.48
C ALA A 171 -1.42 -17.74 7.63
N ARG A 172 -1.78 -18.89 7.04
CA ARG A 172 -0.92 -20.09 7.01
C ARG A 172 0.43 -19.83 6.32
N SER A 173 0.50 -18.94 5.36
CA SER A 173 1.73 -18.55 4.67
C SER A 173 2.47 -17.40 5.38
N ILE A 174 1.75 -16.52 6.08
CA ILE A 174 2.31 -15.40 6.84
C ILE A 174 3.02 -15.88 8.11
N VAL A 175 2.38 -16.75 8.91
CA VAL A 175 2.93 -17.23 10.19
C VAL A 175 4.36 -17.79 10.09
N PRO A 176 4.70 -18.63 9.10
CA PRO A 176 6.09 -19.06 8.94
C PRO A 176 7.09 -17.92 8.72
N VAL A 177 6.70 -16.86 8.01
CA VAL A 177 7.55 -15.67 7.80
C VAL A 177 7.79 -14.95 9.12
N LEU A 178 6.73 -14.66 9.87
CA LEU A 178 6.83 -14.01 11.19
C LEU A 178 7.70 -14.82 12.15
N ARG A 179 7.55 -16.15 12.15
CA ARG A 179 8.38 -17.07 12.93
C ARG A 179 9.86 -17.00 12.56
N ASP A 180 10.16 -16.97 11.27
CA ASP A 180 11.54 -16.87 10.78
C ASP A 180 12.16 -15.52 11.14
N VAL A 181 11.38 -14.43 11.12
CA VAL A 181 11.82 -13.10 11.57
C VAL A 181 12.12 -13.13 13.07
N CYS A 182 11.21 -13.64 13.92
CA CYS A 182 11.44 -13.77 15.36
C CYS A 182 12.73 -14.52 15.66
N ARG A 183 12.96 -15.67 14.98
CA ARG A 183 14.19 -16.46 15.16
C ARG A 183 15.46 -15.70 14.80
N LYS A 184 15.43 -14.94 13.71
CA LYS A 184 16.57 -14.14 13.25
C LYS A 184 16.85 -12.95 14.18
N GLU A 185 15.82 -12.40 14.81
CA GLU A 185 15.95 -11.31 15.80
C GLU A 185 16.18 -11.82 17.23
N GLY A 186 16.13 -13.14 17.47
CA GLY A 186 16.32 -13.73 18.80
C GLY A 186 15.14 -13.50 19.75
N ILE A 187 13.92 -13.33 19.19
CA ILE A 187 12.71 -13.06 19.95
C ILE A 187 11.99 -14.38 20.23
N GLU A 188 11.67 -14.65 21.48
CA GLU A 188 10.77 -15.75 21.87
C GLU A 188 9.34 -15.41 21.49
N PHE A 189 8.54 -16.40 21.08
CA PHE A 189 7.18 -16.15 20.60
C PHE A 189 6.21 -17.25 20.96
N GLU A 190 4.99 -16.87 21.26
CA GLU A 190 3.84 -17.77 21.28
C GLU A 190 3.27 -17.93 19.86
N SER A 191 2.99 -19.18 19.47
CA SER A 191 2.45 -19.45 18.12
C SER A 191 1.13 -18.74 17.86
N ASP A 192 0.28 -18.63 18.88
CA ASP A 192 -1.03 -17.98 18.81
C ASP A 192 -0.91 -16.46 18.64
N ALA A 193 0.15 -15.84 19.18
CA ALA A 193 0.45 -14.42 18.95
C ALA A 193 0.74 -14.15 17.47
N LEU A 194 1.60 -14.97 16.85
CA LEU A 194 1.90 -14.85 15.42
C LEU A 194 0.69 -15.15 14.53
N GLN A 195 -0.13 -16.12 14.92
CA GLN A 195 -1.38 -16.44 14.23
C GLN A 195 -2.32 -15.23 14.24
N ARG A 196 -2.47 -14.59 15.40
CA ARG A 196 -3.34 -13.41 15.57
C ARG A 196 -2.88 -12.21 14.73
N ILE A 197 -1.57 -11.93 14.71
CA ILE A 197 -1.00 -10.89 13.83
C ILE A 197 -1.32 -11.20 12.35
N ALA A 198 -1.10 -12.46 11.93
CA ALA A 198 -1.33 -12.87 10.56
C ALA A 198 -2.82 -12.76 10.14
N GLU A 199 -3.75 -13.09 11.01
CA GLU A 199 -5.20 -13.00 10.79
C GLU A 199 -5.67 -11.54 10.77
N GLY A 200 -5.15 -10.71 11.66
CA GLY A 200 -5.47 -9.28 11.75
C GLY A 200 -5.12 -8.52 10.47
N ASN A 201 -4.04 -8.89 9.82
CA ASN A 201 -3.55 -8.23 8.60
C ASN A 201 -4.22 -8.70 7.30
N ARG A 202 -5.15 -9.66 7.33
CA ARG A 202 -6.03 -10.06 6.20
C ARG A 202 -5.31 -10.28 4.87
N GLY A 203 -4.07 -10.75 4.89
CA GLY A 203 -3.28 -11.05 3.69
C GLY A 203 -2.20 -10.03 3.35
N ASP A 204 -2.12 -8.92 4.05
CA ASP A 204 -1.02 -7.97 3.97
C ASP A 204 0.18 -8.47 4.77
N LEU A 205 1.18 -9.06 4.07
CA LEU A 205 2.40 -9.55 4.69
C LEU A 205 3.29 -8.41 5.22
N ARG A 206 3.29 -7.26 4.52
CA ARG A 206 4.06 -6.08 4.95
C ARG A 206 3.50 -5.54 6.27
N GLY A 207 2.18 -5.37 6.35
CA GLY A 207 1.49 -4.99 7.58
C GLY A 207 1.78 -5.96 8.73
N ALA A 208 1.72 -7.26 8.49
CA ALA A 208 2.01 -8.27 9.50
C ALA A 208 3.45 -8.20 10.05
N ILE A 209 4.45 -7.93 9.20
CA ILE A 209 5.84 -7.74 9.64
C ILE A 209 5.98 -6.45 10.46
N ASN A 210 5.32 -5.37 10.06
CA ASN A 210 5.33 -4.10 10.79
C ASN A 210 4.66 -4.23 12.16
N ASP A 211 3.52 -4.91 12.24
CA ASP A 211 2.82 -5.17 13.50
C ASP A 211 3.68 -6.04 14.44
N LEU A 212 4.36 -7.05 13.90
CA LEU A 212 5.31 -7.85 14.68
C LEU A 212 6.46 -6.99 15.21
N GLN A 213 7.05 -6.14 14.37
CA GLN A 213 8.13 -5.24 14.77
C GLN A 213 7.68 -4.27 15.86
N ALA A 214 6.50 -3.69 15.72
CA ALA A 214 5.91 -2.78 16.71
C ALA A 214 5.66 -3.50 18.06
N ALA A 215 5.03 -4.69 18.02
CA ALA A 215 4.70 -5.45 19.21
C ALA A 215 5.93 -5.97 19.99
N THR A 216 7.05 -6.15 19.30
CA THR A 216 8.31 -6.64 19.89
C THR A 216 9.29 -5.53 20.25
N GLN A 217 8.95 -4.26 20.05
CA GLN A 217 9.85 -3.15 20.31
C GLN A 217 10.22 -3.06 21.80
N GLY A 218 11.53 -3.24 22.10
CA GLY A 218 12.05 -3.21 23.46
C GLY A 218 11.76 -4.45 24.31
N ARG A 219 11.39 -5.56 23.64
CA ARG A 219 11.04 -6.84 24.28
C ARG A 219 11.85 -7.98 23.67
N ASP A 220 12.12 -9.01 24.48
CA ASP A 220 12.79 -10.23 24.03
C ASP A 220 11.78 -11.37 23.72
N SER A 221 10.48 -11.13 23.97
CA SER A 221 9.41 -12.11 23.73
C SER A 221 8.12 -11.43 23.30
N ILE A 222 7.25 -12.19 22.60
CA ILE A 222 5.89 -11.80 22.22
C ILE A 222 4.87 -12.85 22.60
N THR A 223 3.83 -12.43 23.29
CA THR A 223 2.70 -13.27 23.75
C THR A 223 1.40 -12.81 23.10
N VAL A 224 0.33 -13.62 23.24
CA VAL A 224 -1.01 -13.23 22.75
C VAL A 224 -1.50 -11.94 23.43
N GLU A 225 -1.15 -11.74 24.70
CA GLU A 225 -1.54 -10.54 25.45
C GLU A 225 -0.91 -9.28 24.88
N ASP A 226 0.32 -9.35 24.40
CA ASP A 226 1.03 -8.22 23.78
C ASP A 226 0.34 -7.75 22.49
N VAL A 227 -0.13 -8.69 21.68
CA VAL A 227 -0.90 -8.40 20.45
C VAL A 227 -2.25 -7.78 20.78
N VAL A 228 -2.95 -8.31 21.80
CA VAL A 228 -4.25 -7.77 22.27
C VAL A 228 -4.09 -6.39 22.90
N THR A 229 -2.99 -6.15 23.60
CA THR A 229 -2.71 -4.84 24.21
C THR A 229 -2.44 -3.79 23.12
N GLY A 230 -1.67 -4.15 22.08
CA GLY A 230 -1.44 -3.26 20.93
C GLY A 230 -2.75 -2.83 20.23
N ASP A 231 -3.69 -3.75 20.04
CA ASP A 231 -5.02 -3.46 19.53
C ASP A 231 -5.83 -2.57 20.50
N ARG A 232 -5.69 -2.82 21.82
CA ARG A 232 -6.34 -2.00 22.86
C ARG A 232 -5.73 -0.61 22.98
N ASP A 233 -4.41 -0.48 22.85
CA ASP A 233 -3.74 0.81 22.94
C ASP A 233 -4.11 1.71 21.73
N LYS A 234 -4.24 1.14 20.53
CA LYS A 234 -4.81 1.85 19.38
C LYS A 234 -6.25 2.29 19.64
N ALA A 235 -7.07 1.38 20.15
CA ALA A 235 -8.47 1.69 20.50
C ALA A 235 -8.56 2.70 21.64
N LEU A 236 -7.70 2.60 22.66
CA LEU A 236 -7.66 3.52 23.79
C LEU A 236 -7.27 4.95 23.36
N GLY A 237 -6.38 5.08 22.38
CA GLY A 237 -6.05 6.39 21.78
C GLY A 237 -7.22 7.01 21.02
N LEU A 238 -8.03 6.18 20.38
CA LEU A 238 -9.19 6.61 19.59
C LEU A 238 -10.38 7.02 20.47
N PHE A 239 -10.62 6.34 21.60
CA PHE A 239 -11.72 6.70 22.52
C PHE A 239 -11.56 8.09 23.15
N PRO A 240 -10.41 8.48 23.71
CA PRO A 240 -10.18 9.84 24.16
C PRO A 240 -10.37 10.88 23.04
N PHE A 241 -9.94 10.58 21.81
CA PHE A 241 -10.21 11.45 20.67
C PHE A 241 -11.71 11.62 20.41
N LEU A 242 -12.48 10.51 20.37
CA LEU A 242 -13.93 10.60 20.17
C LEU A 242 -14.62 11.33 21.30
N ASP A 243 -14.17 11.14 22.55
CA ASP A 243 -14.68 11.88 23.69
C ASP A 243 -14.38 13.39 23.55
N ALA A 244 -13.16 13.77 23.14
CA ALA A 244 -12.81 15.17 22.90
C ALA A 244 -13.67 15.81 21.80
N VAL A 245 -13.87 15.09 20.68
CA VAL A 245 -14.67 15.61 19.55
C VAL A 245 -16.17 15.64 19.87
N LEU A 246 -16.70 14.57 20.49
CA LEU A 246 -18.14 14.39 20.62
C LEU A 246 -18.71 14.85 21.95
N LYS A 247 -17.91 14.95 23.02
CA LYS A 247 -18.38 15.24 24.38
C LYS A 247 -17.72 16.44 25.04
N GLU A 248 -16.50 16.82 24.63
CA GLU A 248 -15.77 17.94 25.23
C GLU A 248 -16.11 19.28 24.56
N GLU A 249 -15.90 20.38 25.29
CA GLU A 249 -16.39 21.70 24.87
C GLU A 249 -15.45 22.43 23.90
N SER A 250 -14.17 22.06 23.84
CA SER A 250 -13.14 22.81 23.12
C SER A 250 -12.83 22.20 21.75
N ALA A 251 -13.11 22.96 20.69
CA ALA A 251 -12.67 22.62 19.33
C ALA A 251 -11.14 22.53 19.22
N GLU A 252 -10.38 23.24 20.08
CA GLU A 252 -8.92 23.20 20.11
C GLU A 252 -8.43 21.87 20.68
N GLU A 253 -9.02 21.37 21.77
CA GLU A 253 -8.69 20.07 22.37
C GLU A 253 -9.03 18.92 21.43
N ALA A 254 -10.21 18.99 20.77
CA ALA A 254 -10.59 18.04 19.73
C ALA A 254 -9.58 17.97 18.60
N LEU A 255 -9.06 19.12 18.16
CA LEU A 255 -8.05 19.20 17.10
C LEU A 255 -6.70 18.64 17.55
N GLN A 256 -6.24 18.98 18.76
CA GLN A 256 -5.00 18.46 19.33
C GLN A 256 -5.08 16.93 19.48
N SER A 257 -6.22 16.43 19.95
CA SER A 257 -6.46 14.99 20.09
C SER A 257 -6.44 14.28 18.73
N ALA A 258 -7.01 14.88 17.67
CA ALA A 258 -7.00 14.32 16.32
C ALA A 258 -5.58 14.16 15.74
N TYR A 259 -4.67 15.08 16.06
CA TYR A 259 -3.27 14.98 15.63
C TYR A 259 -2.43 14.03 16.49
N ALA A 260 -2.92 13.65 17.67
CA ALA A 260 -2.22 12.71 18.57
C ALA A 260 -2.57 11.24 18.27
N VAL A 261 -3.65 10.97 17.56
CA VAL A 261 -4.08 9.62 17.17
C VAL A 261 -3.40 9.23 15.85
N ASP A 262 -2.85 8.01 15.80
CA ASP A 262 -2.21 7.45 14.61
C ASP A 262 -3.26 6.81 13.66
N GLU A 263 -4.17 7.65 13.16
CA GLU A 263 -5.22 7.27 12.23
C GLU A 263 -5.32 8.27 11.07
N THR A 264 -5.81 7.81 9.92
CA THR A 264 -6.01 8.70 8.78
C THR A 264 -7.21 9.63 8.99
N PRO A 265 -7.22 10.85 8.42
CA PRO A 265 -8.38 11.73 8.50
C PRO A 265 -9.67 11.12 7.96
N ASP A 266 -9.58 10.17 7.02
CA ASP A 266 -10.70 9.40 6.47
C ASP A 266 -11.29 8.45 7.52
N ASP A 267 -10.42 7.76 8.26
CA ASP A 267 -10.85 6.88 9.35
C ASP A 267 -11.39 7.65 10.53
N LEU A 268 -10.76 8.77 10.93
CA LEU A 268 -11.27 9.65 11.98
C LEU A 268 -12.67 10.18 11.64
N ALA A 269 -12.89 10.66 10.42
CA ALA A 269 -14.20 11.13 9.97
C ALA A 269 -15.26 10.03 10.05
N ARG A 270 -14.90 8.79 9.66
CA ARG A 270 -15.80 7.63 9.73
C ARG A 270 -16.16 7.24 11.16
N TRP A 271 -15.21 7.29 12.08
CA TRP A 271 -15.46 7.04 13.50
C TRP A 271 -16.40 8.09 14.11
N ILE A 272 -16.17 9.36 13.79
CA ILE A 272 -17.04 10.44 14.23
C ILE A 272 -18.45 10.25 13.68
N GLU A 273 -18.61 10.03 12.37
CA GLU A 273 -19.90 9.83 11.72
C GLU A 273 -20.72 8.70 12.35
N ASN A 274 -20.07 7.56 12.66
CA ASN A 274 -20.77 6.41 13.26
C ASN A 274 -21.27 6.64 14.70
N ASN A 275 -20.70 7.61 15.41
CA ASN A 275 -21.07 7.90 16.79
C ASN A 275 -21.85 9.23 16.96
N LEU A 276 -21.90 10.05 15.91
CA LEU A 276 -22.45 11.42 15.97
C LEU A 276 -23.91 11.44 16.40
N LEU A 277 -24.74 10.60 15.81
CA LEU A 277 -26.19 10.57 16.07
C LEU A 277 -26.55 9.96 17.45
N ASP A 278 -25.62 9.25 18.08
CA ASP A 278 -25.81 8.71 19.43
C ASP A 278 -25.56 9.79 20.52
N VAL A 279 -24.86 10.89 20.14
CA VAL A 279 -24.41 11.92 21.09
C VAL A 279 -25.06 13.30 20.82
N TYR A 280 -25.21 13.69 19.54
CA TYR A 280 -25.67 15.03 19.16
C TYR A 280 -27.18 15.11 19.03
N GLU A 281 -27.73 16.25 19.46
CA GLU A 281 -29.13 16.59 19.18
C GLU A 281 -29.33 16.83 17.66
N PRO A 282 -30.56 16.66 17.13
CA PRO A 282 -30.80 16.77 15.68
C PRO A 282 -30.32 18.09 15.05
N ALA A 283 -30.42 19.20 15.74
CA ALA A 283 -29.96 20.49 15.23
C ALA A 283 -28.43 20.61 15.19
N GLU A 284 -27.75 20.05 16.18
CA GLU A 284 -26.29 19.97 16.26
C GLU A 284 -25.76 19.00 15.21
N ALA A 285 -26.41 17.85 15.07
CA ALA A 285 -26.05 16.85 14.09
C ALA A 285 -26.06 17.40 12.65
N VAL A 286 -27.08 18.22 12.31
CA VAL A 286 -27.12 18.87 10.99
C VAL A 286 -25.89 19.75 10.77
N ARG A 287 -25.52 20.59 11.77
CA ARG A 287 -24.33 21.43 11.66
C ARG A 287 -23.04 20.61 11.59
N ALA A 288 -22.95 19.53 12.36
CA ALA A 288 -21.80 18.64 12.36
C ALA A 288 -21.64 17.91 11.02
N TYR A 289 -22.73 17.48 10.40
CA TYR A 289 -22.70 16.89 9.05
C TYR A 289 -22.24 17.88 7.97
N ASP A 290 -22.51 19.18 8.11
CA ASP A 290 -21.96 20.20 7.20
C ASP A 290 -20.43 20.23 7.27
N PHE A 291 -19.85 20.09 8.46
CA PHE A 291 -18.40 20.00 8.63
C PHE A 291 -17.82 18.67 8.10
N LEU A 292 -18.49 17.54 8.36
CA LEU A 292 -18.09 16.23 7.80
C LEU A 292 -18.16 16.24 6.28
N ALA A 293 -19.17 16.84 5.67
CA ALA A 293 -19.26 17.01 4.23
C ALA A 293 -18.11 17.86 3.66
N ASN A 294 -17.71 18.93 4.38
CA ASN A 294 -16.53 19.71 4.01
C ASN A 294 -15.25 18.89 4.14
N ALA A 295 -15.10 18.06 5.19
CA ALA A 295 -13.98 17.15 5.33
C ALA A 295 -13.89 16.18 4.14
N ASP A 296 -15.01 15.57 3.71
CA ASP A 296 -15.05 14.67 2.56
C ASP A 296 -14.66 15.37 1.24
N VAL A 297 -15.03 16.65 1.05
CA VAL A 297 -14.57 17.45 -0.09
C VAL A 297 -13.03 17.56 -0.11
N TRP A 298 -12.39 17.76 1.05
CA TRP A 298 -10.95 17.83 1.14
C TRP A 298 -10.29 16.46 0.94
N LEU A 299 -10.87 15.39 1.50
CA LEU A 299 -10.45 14.01 1.25
C LEU A 299 -10.57 13.64 -0.24
N GLY A 300 -11.66 14.05 -0.89
CA GLY A 300 -11.84 13.91 -2.33
C GLY A 300 -10.74 14.62 -3.14
N ARG A 301 -10.31 15.82 -2.70
CA ARG A 301 -9.17 16.53 -3.32
C ARG A 301 -7.85 15.80 -3.10
N VAL A 302 -7.61 15.24 -1.91
CA VAL A 302 -6.43 14.40 -1.66
C VAL A 302 -6.40 13.23 -2.63
N ARG A 303 -7.52 12.49 -2.75
CA ARG A 303 -7.65 11.36 -3.69
C ARG A 303 -7.41 11.78 -5.14
N ALA A 304 -7.95 12.95 -5.55
CA ALA A 304 -7.83 13.45 -6.92
C ALA A 304 -6.45 14.01 -7.27
N THR A 305 -5.76 14.65 -6.32
CA THR A 305 -4.50 15.39 -6.56
C THR A 305 -3.28 14.75 -5.92
N GLN A 306 -3.50 13.74 -5.04
CA GLN A 306 -2.49 13.11 -4.19
C GLN A 306 -1.66 14.13 -3.38
N ASN A 307 -2.24 15.30 -3.14
CA ASN A 307 -1.63 16.31 -2.31
C ASN A 307 -2.10 16.15 -0.85
N TYR A 308 -1.30 15.44 -0.07
CA TYR A 308 -1.59 15.16 1.34
C TYR A 308 -1.56 16.40 2.24
N SER A 309 -1.13 17.55 1.77
CA SER A 309 -1.26 18.80 2.53
C SER A 309 -2.72 19.17 2.82
N TYR A 310 -3.67 18.65 2.03
CA TYR A 310 -5.10 18.84 2.24
C TYR A 310 -5.66 17.98 3.39
N TRP A 311 -4.95 16.95 3.87
CA TRP A 311 -5.33 16.19 5.05
C TRP A 311 -5.56 17.08 6.26
N ARG A 312 -4.71 18.09 6.44
CA ARG A 312 -4.88 19.07 7.50
C ARG A 312 -6.27 19.70 7.49
N TYR A 313 -6.75 20.14 6.31
CA TYR A 313 -8.09 20.75 6.21
C TYR A 313 -9.21 19.74 6.43
N ALA A 314 -9.02 18.48 6.07
CA ALA A 314 -9.97 17.41 6.36
C ALA A 314 -10.04 17.15 7.86
N THR A 315 -8.90 17.04 8.55
CA THR A 315 -8.83 16.86 10.01
C THR A 315 -9.43 18.04 10.76
N ASP A 316 -9.10 19.28 10.37
CA ASP A 316 -9.63 20.50 10.99
C ASP A 316 -11.17 20.52 10.94
N ASN A 317 -11.76 20.17 9.80
CA ASN A 317 -13.22 20.10 9.65
C ASN A 317 -13.82 18.93 10.43
N ALA A 318 -13.25 17.72 10.33
CA ALA A 318 -13.80 16.53 10.97
C ALA A 318 -13.71 16.61 12.50
N ALA A 319 -12.62 17.13 13.07
CA ALA A 319 -12.44 17.21 14.51
C ALA A 319 -12.97 18.55 15.09
N ALA A 320 -12.28 19.65 14.81
CA ALA A 320 -12.62 20.96 15.38
C ALA A 320 -13.98 21.48 14.91
N GLY A 321 -14.31 21.28 13.62
CA GLY A 321 -15.60 21.69 13.06
C GLY A 321 -16.75 20.95 13.70
N VAL A 322 -16.65 19.62 13.85
CA VAL A 322 -17.70 18.82 14.49
C VAL A 322 -17.84 19.19 15.97
N ALA A 323 -16.75 19.33 16.71
CA ALA A 323 -16.78 19.75 18.11
C ALA A 323 -17.46 21.14 18.27
N ALA A 324 -17.16 22.09 17.38
CA ALA A 324 -17.76 23.42 17.38
C ALA A 324 -19.26 23.45 17.00
N ALA A 325 -19.77 22.36 16.41
CA ALA A 325 -21.19 22.28 16.04
C ALA A 325 -22.12 22.06 17.26
N ARG A 326 -21.57 21.68 18.42
CA ARG A 326 -22.34 21.54 19.66
C ARG A 326 -22.75 22.88 20.23
N ASP A 327 -23.95 22.92 20.77
CA ASP A 327 -24.38 24.00 21.66
C ASP A 327 -23.99 23.56 23.08
N GLY A 328 -23.06 24.27 23.74
CA GLY A 328 -22.46 23.87 25.00
C GLY A 328 -23.50 23.65 26.12
N ASP A 329 -24.03 22.45 26.23
CA ASP A 329 -24.88 22.00 27.32
C ASP A 329 -24.23 20.77 27.99
N GLU A 330 -23.97 20.94 29.29
CA GLU A 330 -23.31 19.93 30.11
C GLU A 330 -24.20 18.68 30.30
N GLY A 331 -23.70 17.54 29.87
CA GLY A 331 -24.08 16.29 30.54
C GLY A 331 -24.84 15.21 29.80
N ARG A 332 -24.50 14.87 28.54
CA ARG A 332 -24.96 13.61 27.96
C ARG A 332 -23.78 12.66 27.75
N VAL A 333 -23.79 11.57 28.47
CA VAL A 333 -22.78 10.51 28.39
C VAL A 333 -23.47 9.24 27.92
N ASP A 334 -23.41 8.99 26.59
CA ASP A 334 -23.64 7.65 26.05
C ASP A 334 -22.33 7.02 25.60
N ALA A 335 -22.24 5.69 25.72
CA ALA A 335 -21.01 4.96 25.41
C ALA A 335 -20.69 5.02 23.90
N VAL A 336 -19.49 5.48 23.57
CA VAL A 336 -18.96 5.46 22.21
C VAL A 336 -18.80 4.00 21.73
N ARG A 337 -19.28 3.70 20.53
CA ARG A 337 -19.27 2.36 19.94
C ARG A 337 -18.29 2.26 18.78
N PRO A 338 -17.63 1.11 18.59
CA PRO A 338 -16.86 0.87 17.38
C PRO A 338 -17.79 0.89 16.15
N PRO A 339 -17.31 1.32 14.97
CA PRO A 339 -18.10 1.26 13.74
C PRO A 339 -18.57 -0.17 13.50
N ALA A 340 -19.82 -0.32 13.10
CA ALA A 340 -20.34 -1.62 12.69
C ALA A 340 -19.48 -2.12 11.51
N VAL A 341 -18.76 -3.21 11.73
CA VAL A 341 -18.07 -3.90 10.64
C VAL A 341 -19.15 -4.31 9.66
N LEU A 342 -19.15 -3.73 8.46
CA LEU A 342 -20.03 -4.13 7.38
C LEU A 342 -19.62 -5.55 6.97
N VAL A 343 -20.22 -6.54 7.64
CA VAL A 343 -20.21 -7.93 7.17
C VAL A 343 -21.09 -7.91 5.92
N VAL A 344 -20.45 -7.77 4.76
CA VAL A 344 -21.10 -8.01 3.48
C VAL A 344 -21.37 -9.51 3.40
N VAL A 345 -22.52 -9.91 3.93
CA VAL A 345 -23.09 -11.25 3.66
C VAL A 345 -23.47 -11.25 2.19
N ARG A 346 -22.59 -11.78 1.34
CA ARG A 346 -22.98 -12.19 -0.01
C ARG A 346 -24.13 -13.18 0.13
N ARG A 347 -25.34 -12.73 -0.12
CA ARG A 347 -26.46 -13.65 -0.42
C ARG A 347 -26.18 -14.26 -1.78
N ASP A 348 -25.70 -15.49 -1.77
CA ASP A 348 -25.78 -16.36 -2.95
C ASP A 348 -27.25 -16.44 -3.36
N ARG A 349 -27.56 -15.88 -4.51
CA ARG A 349 -28.81 -16.17 -5.20
C ARG A 349 -28.61 -17.47 -5.95
N GLY A 350 -29.29 -18.53 -5.49
CA GLY A 350 -29.49 -19.78 -6.21
C GLY A 350 -30.26 -19.60 -7.52
#